data_f510d00332b185dd62c78e6c17c314a1
#
_entry.id   f510d00332b185dd62c78e6c17c314a1
#
_cell.length_a   1.000
_cell.length_b   1.000
_cell.length_c   1.000
_cell.angle_alpha   90.00
_cell.angle_beta   90.00
_cell.angle_gamma   90.00
#
_symmetry.space_group_name_H-M   'P 1'
#
loop_
_entity.id
_entity.type
_entity.pdbx_description
1 polymer ?
#
loop_
_entity_poly.entity_id
_entity_poly.type
_entity_poly.pdbx_seq_one_letter_code
_entity_poly.pdbx_strand_id
1 'polypeptide(L)'
;MKYLTLLFLSLSLSLCSCGNNDEPPLEVSLPISKTYLPASVEFNTDDLSEEQKRELIHLANNDHVITTVAELPQDPIGFSDAYRKINFNESTLLIKYVLHDYTIDTYSNTYYRDTKENSYNWYVNIGTSSDASIDTDNTSLTRFAILVRKLPADAKVRFWVGLTQLGWFPDPAE
;
A
#
# COMPACT_ATOMS: atom_id res chain seq x y z
N MET A 1 -57.67 48.83 -39.76
CA MET A 1 -56.28 48.38 -40.02
C MET A 1 -55.64 48.21 -38.70
N LYS A 2 -55.53 46.97 -38.27
CA LYS A 2 -54.94 46.61 -36.96
C LYS A 2 -53.65 45.83 -37.23
N TYR A 3 -52.51 46.43 -36.89
CA TYR A 3 -51.23 45.83 -37.04
C TYR A 3 -51.00 44.85 -35.83
N LEU A 4 -50.94 43.60 -36.14
CA LEU A 4 -50.63 42.54 -35.19
C LEU A 4 -49.11 42.40 -35.15
N THR A 5 -48.51 42.93 -34.11
CA THR A 5 -47.07 42.82 -33.88
C THR A 5 -46.81 41.42 -33.20
N LEU A 6 -46.31 40.51 -34.00
CA LEU A 6 -45.87 39.23 -33.52
C LEU A 6 -44.52 39.38 -32.79
N LEU A 7 -44.54 39.31 -31.46
CA LEU A 7 -43.36 39.32 -30.65
C LEU A 7 -42.81 37.87 -30.60
N PHE A 8 -41.80 37.59 -31.42
CA PHE A 8 -41.04 36.36 -31.29
C PHE A 8 -40.18 36.43 -30.03
N LEU A 9 -40.66 35.80 -28.97
CA LEU A 9 -39.87 35.54 -27.79
C LEU A 9 -38.97 34.34 -28.09
N SER A 10 -37.75 34.60 -28.54
CA SER A 10 -36.72 33.58 -28.69
C SER A 10 -36.27 33.15 -27.30
N LEU A 11 -36.89 32.07 -26.79
CA LEU A 11 -36.47 31.39 -25.62
C LEU A 11 -35.21 30.58 -25.97
N SER A 12 -34.05 31.21 -25.81
CA SER A 12 -32.78 30.52 -25.87
C SER A 12 -32.66 29.64 -24.62
N LEU A 13 -33.11 28.40 -24.74
CA LEU A 13 -32.78 27.33 -23.82
C LEU A 13 -31.28 27.09 -23.94
N SER A 14 -30.51 27.80 -23.12
CA SER A 14 -29.15 27.41 -22.80
C SER A 14 -29.24 26.08 -22.05
N LEU A 15 -29.18 24.99 -22.79
CA LEU A 15 -28.86 23.70 -22.24
C LEU A 15 -27.42 23.81 -21.72
N CYS A 16 -27.27 24.25 -20.47
CA CYS A 16 -26.10 23.92 -19.68
C CYS A 16 -26.11 22.38 -19.54
N SER A 17 -25.54 21.71 -20.53
CA SER A 17 -25.07 20.37 -20.35
C SER A 17 -23.95 20.43 -19.31
N CYS A 18 -24.31 20.46 -18.04
CA CYS A 18 -23.45 19.95 -17.03
C CYS A 18 -23.25 18.46 -17.39
N GLY A 19 -22.23 18.21 -18.18
CA GLY A 19 -21.70 16.87 -18.30
C GLY A 19 -21.22 16.49 -16.91
N ASN A 20 -22.10 15.85 -16.12
CA ASN A 20 -21.68 15.03 -15.03
C ASN A 20 -20.84 13.93 -15.69
N ASN A 21 -19.54 14.17 -15.81
CA ASN A 21 -18.58 13.10 -15.95
C ASN A 21 -18.51 12.40 -14.61
N ASP A 22 -19.59 11.72 -14.24
CA ASP A 22 -19.64 10.75 -13.15
C ASP A 22 -18.94 9.46 -13.62
N GLU A 23 -17.75 9.61 -14.22
CA GLU A 23 -16.86 8.47 -14.31
C GLU A 23 -16.52 8.11 -12.86
N PRO A 24 -16.83 6.87 -12.45
CA PRO A 24 -16.48 6.44 -11.10
C PRO A 24 -14.98 6.68 -10.90
N PRO A 25 -14.56 7.12 -9.71
CA PRO A 25 -13.15 7.37 -9.45
C PRO A 25 -12.34 6.12 -9.82
N LEU A 26 -11.24 6.33 -10.55
CA LEU A 26 -10.36 5.26 -11.00
C LEU A 26 -9.82 4.45 -9.81
N GLU A 27 -9.68 5.12 -8.67
CA GLU A 27 -9.18 4.55 -7.43
C GLU A 27 -10.21 4.74 -6.31
N VAL A 28 -10.59 3.64 -5.69
CA VAL A 28 -11.50 3.63 -4.53
C VAL A 28 -10.73 3.19 -3.31
N SER A 29 -10.56 4.09 -2.34
CA SER A 29 -9.95 3.76 -1.06
C SER A 29 -10.77 2.70 -0.34
N LEU A 30 -10.10 1.68 0.15
CA LEU A 30 -10.71 0.56 0.85
C LEU A 30 -10.29 0.53 2.33
N PRO A 31 -11.16 0.08 3.23
CA PRO A 31 -10.82 -0.03 4.63
C PRO A 31 -9.81 -1.15 4.87
N ILE A 32 -8.82 -0.85 5.70
CA ILE A 32 -7.94 -1.85 6.31
C ILE A 32 -8.60 -2.30 7.61
N SER A 33 -8.90 -3.59 7.73
CA SER A 33 -9.55 -4.15 8.93
C SER A 33 -8.63 -4.12 10.15
N LYS A 34 -7.33 -4.36 9.93
CA LYS A 34 -6.29 -4.30 10.96
C LYS A 34 -4.93 -4.05 10.32
N THR A 35 -4.15 -3.17 10.94
CA THR A 35 -2.72 -3.02 10.66
C THR A 35 -1.93 -3.69 11.78
N TYR A 36 -0.98 -4.55 11.42
CA TYR A 36 -0.03 -5.11 12.37
C TYR A 36 1.18 -4.18 12.46
N LEU A 37 1.74 -4.05 13.65
CA LEU A 37 3.00 -3.32 13.81
C LEU A 37 4.09 -3.97 12.98
N PRO A 38 4.94 -3.20 12.32
CA PRO A 38 6.11 -3.73 11.64
C PRO A 38 6.97 -4.53 12.61
N ALA A 39 7.53 -5.61 12.12
CA ALA A 39 8.46 -6.43 12.87
C ALA A 39 9.73 -6.61 12.04
N SER A 40 10.87 -6.40 12.66
CA SER A 40 12.17 -6.42 12.00
C SER A 40 13.11 -7.39 12.68
N VAL A 41 14.04 -7.91 11.89
CA VAL A 41 15.21 -8.65 12.34
C VAL A 41 16.42 -8.12 11.58
N GLU A 42 17.50 -7.91 12.30
CA GLU A 42 18.77 -7.42 11.76
C GLU A 42 19.75 -8.59 11.59
N PHE A 43 20.53 -8.53 10.52
CA PHE A 43 21.55 -9.50 10.18
C PHE A 43 22.86 -8.78 9.91
N ASN A 44 23.97 -9.32 10.41
CA ASN A 44 25.27 -8.96 9.87
C ASN A 44 25.44 -9.65 8.50
N THR A 45 25.72 -8.87 7.47
CA THR A 45 25.81 -9.38 6.09
C THR A 45 26.93 -10.37 5.89
N ASP A 46 28.01 -10.25 6.66
CA ASP A 46 29.18 -11.15 6.59
C ASP A 46 28.90 -12.53 7.22
N ASP A 47 27.97 -12.59 8.16
CA ASP A 47 27.58 -13.83 8.82
C ASP A 47 26.57 -14.65 8.01
N LEU A 48 25.99 -14.09 6.97
CA LEU A 48 25.00 -14.75 6.12
C LEU A 48 25.66 -15.59 5.03
N SER A 49 25.27 -16.86 4.94
CA SER A 49 25.62 -17.69 3.79
C SER A 49 24.90 -17.19 2.51
N GLU A 50 25.43 -17.52 1.36
CA GLU A 50 24.83 -17.17 0.06
C GLU A 50 23.41 -17.76 -0.12
N GLU A 51 23.12 -18.86 0.53
CA GLU A 51 21.78 -19.45 0.54
C GLU A 51 20.82 -18.60 1.38
N GLN A 52 21.20 -18.19 2.58
CA GLN A 52 20.42 -17.30 3.44
C GLN A 52 20.17 -15.94 2.78
N LYS A 53 21.18 -15.36 2.15
CA LYS A 53 21.01 -14.11 1.37
C LYS A 53 19.97 -14.26 0.28
N ARG A 54 20.01 -15.37 -0.47
CA ARG A 54 19.01 -15.66 -1.52
C ARG A 54 17.60 -15.84 -0.95
N GLU A 55 17.46 -16.50 0.19
CA GLU A 55 16.15 -16.65 0.85
C GLU A 55 15.57 -15.31 1.31
N LEU A 56 16.38 -14.43 1.90
CA LEU A 56 15.95 -13.08 2.31
C LEU A 56 15.52 -12.24 1.11
N ILE A 57 16.29 -12.28 0.02
CA ILE A 57 15.95 -11.60 -1.24
C ILE A 57 14.66 -12.18 -1.82
N HIS A 58 14.48 -13.49 -1.79
CA HIS A 58 13.25 -14.14 -2.25
C HIS A 58 12.03 -13.69 -1.44
N LEU A 59 12.13 -13.63 -0.11
CA LEU A 59 11.05 -13.10 0.74
C LEU A 59 10.71 -11.63 0.39
N ALA A 60 11.72 -10.78 0.22
CA ALA A 60 11.53 -9.36 -0.06
C ALA A 60 10.95 -9.11 -1.46
N ASN A 61 11.33 -9.91 -2.46
CA ASN A 61 10.87 -9.78 -3.83
C ASN A 61 9.46 -10.35 -4.09
N ASN A 62 8.96 -11.21 -3.19
CA ASN A 62 7.64 -11.79 -3.35
C ASN A 62 6.57 -10.99 -2.59
N ASP A 63 5.41 -10.97 -3.20
CA ASP A 63 4.19 -10.42 -2.63
C ASP A 63 3.38 -11.57 -2.03
N HIS A 64 2.98 -11.46 -0.76
CA HIS A 64 2.32 -12.55 -0.05
C HIS A 64 0.85 -12.21 0.20
N VAL A 65 -0.03 -12.89 -0.52
CA VAL A 65 -1.49 -12.84 -0.33
C VAL A 65 -1.91 -14.12 0.35
N ILE A 66 -2.21 -14.04 1.64
CA ILE A 66 -2.44 -15.21 2.50
C ILE A 66 -3.94 -15.38 2.73
N THR A 67 -4.45 -16.51 2.37
CA THR A 67 -5.87 -16.87 2.48
C THR A 67 -6.14 -18.03 3.44
N THR A 68 -5.06 -18.68 3.91
CA THR A 68 -5.09 -19.75 4.91
C THR A 68 -3.86 -19.68 5.81
N VAL A 69 -3.92 -20.29 6.99
CA VAL A 69 -2.76 -20.36 7.91
C VAL A 69 -1.59 -21.12 7.29
N ALA A 70 -1.85 -22.10 6.43
CA ALA A 70 -0.81 -22.93 5.82
C ALA A 70 0.04 -22.16 4.78
N GLU A 71 -0.45 -21.03 4.29
CA GLU A 71 0.25 -20.16 3.32
C GLU A 71 1.19 -19.15 3.99
N LEU A 72 1.21 -19.08 5.33
CA LEU A 72 2.15 -18.20 6.03
C LEU A 72 3.59 -18.58 5.65
N PRO A 73 4.39 -17.64 5.14
CA PRO A 73 5.75 -17.93 4.76
C PRO A 73 6.61 -18.29 5.99
N GLN A 74 7.61 -19.10 5.79
CA GLN A 74 8.65 -19.27 6.79
C GLN A 74 9.57 -18.05 6.71
N ASP A 75 9.61 -17.28 7.79
CA ASP A 75 10.49 -16.12 7.86
C ASP A 75 11.27 -16.10 9.19
N PRO A 76 12.43 -15.43 9.22
CA PRO A 76 13.28 -15.38 10.42
C PRO A 76 12.68 -14.54 11.55
N ILE A 77 11.69 -13.68 11.26
CA ILE A 77 10.99 -12.86 12.26
C ILE A 77 10.01 -13.71 13.08
N GLY A 78 9.44 -14.76 12.45
CA GLY A 78 8.40 -15.60 13.03
C GLY A 78 7.04 -14.90 13.13
N PHE A 79 5.99 -15.70 13.27
CA PHE A 79 4.61 -15.19 13.41
C PHE A 79 4.11 -15.36 14.84
N SER A 80 3.57 -14.27 15.39
CA SER A 80 2.86 -14.31 16.66
C SER A 80 1.54 -15.11 16.54
N ASP A 81 1.00 -15.53 17.68
CA ASP A 81 -0.31 -16.21 17.72
C ASP A 81 -1.45 -15.39 17.13
N ALA A 82 -1.29 -14.05 17.03
CA ALA A 82 -2.27 -13.18 16.44
C ALA A 82 -2.55 -13.50 14.96
N TYR A 83 -1.53 -13.94 14.22
CA TYR A 83 -1.66 -14.34 12.81
C TYR A 83 -2.37 -15.69 12.66
N ARG A 84 -2.15 -16.61 13.58
CA ARG A 84 -2.77 -17.95 13.60
C ARG A 84 -4.26 -17.90 13.95
N LYS A 85 -4.72 -16.82 14.61
CA LYS A 85 -6.12 -16.60 15.02
C LYS A 85 -6.94 -15.84 13.97
N ILE A 86 -6.38 -15.53 12.81
CA ILE A 86 -7.10 -14.85 11.74
C ILE A 86 -8.21 -15.75 11.20
N ASN A 87 -9.43 -15.19 11.09
CA ASN A 87 -10.54 -15.84 10.38
C ASN A 87 -10.38 -15.66 8.86
N PHE A 88 -9.68 -16.58 8.22
CA PHE A 88 -9.45 -16.55 6.77
C PHE A 88 -10.69 -16.81 5.91
N ASN A 89 -11.84 -17.17 6.50
CA ASN A 89 -13.10 -17.22 5.77
C ASN A 89 -13.63 -15.82 5.45
N GLU A 90 -13.31 -14.84 6.28
CA GLU A 90 -13.81 -13.46 6.18
C GLU A 90 -12.72 -12.46 5.79
N SER A 91 -11.46 -12.87 5.88
CA SER A 91 -10.31 -11.96 5.72
C SER A 91 -9.23 -12.55 4.82
N THR A 92 -8.45 -11.65 4.25
CA THR A 92 -7.17 -11.94 3.56
C THR A 92 -6.09 -11.15 4.26
N LEU A 93 -4.97 -11.78 4.54
CA LEU A 93 -3.78 -11.15 5.09
C LEU A 93 -2.82 -10.82 3.95
N LEU A 94 -2.41 -9.57 3.86
CA LEU A 94 -1.39 -9.10 2.92
C LEU A 94 -0.09 -8.87 3.69
N ILE A 95 1.00 -9.43 3.18
CA ILE A 95 2.33 -9.29 3.80
C ILE A 95 3.32 -8.81 2.74
N LYS A 96 4.11 -7.80 3.10
CA LYS A 96 5.26 -7.33 2.32
C LYS A 96 6.50 -7.31 3.20
N TYR A 97 7.57 -7.89 2.70
CA TYR A 97 8.89 -7.80 3.30
C TYR A 97 9.71 -6.75 2.58
N VAL A 98 10.48 -6.01 3.36
CA VAL A 98 11.42 -5.01 2.85
C VAL A 98 12.78 -5.32 3.44
N LEU A 99 13.75 -5.55 2.57
CA LEU A 99 15.16 -5.70 2.94
C LEU A 99 15.82 -4.33 2.81
N HIS A 100 16.45 -3.84 3.86
CA HIS A 100 16.99 -2.49 3.92
C HIS A 100 18.18 -2.39 4.87
N ASP A 101 18.95 -1.30 4.71
CA ASP A 101 20.13 -0.92 5.48
C ASP A 101 19.96 0.42 6.21
N TYR A 102 18.73 0.92 6.32
CA TYR A 102 18.37 2.20 6.93
C TYR A 102 17.40 2.02 8.09
N THR A 103 17.32 3.04 8.97
CA THR A 103 16.33 3.10 10.04
C THR A 103 14.97 3.54 9.52
N ILE A 104 13.92 2.82 9.88
CA ILE A 104 12.54 3.17 9.60
C ILE A 104 12.01 4.00 10.77
N ASP A 105 11.77 5.30 10.55
CA ASP A 105 11.23 6.22 11.57
C ASP A 105 9.71 6.23 11.59
N THR A 106 9.11 6.22 10.40
CA THR A 106 7.65 6.23 10.25
C THR A 106 7.21 5.30 9.13
N TYR A 107 5.96 4.91 9.17
CA TYR A 107 5.34 4.20 8.05
C TYR A 107 3.85 4.53 7.98
N SER A 108 3.28 4.40 6.79
CA SER A 108 1.85 4.47 6.57
C SER A 108 1.39 3.46 5.53
N ASN A 109 0.13 3.10 5.59
CA ASN A 109 -0.48 2.15 4.68
C ASN A 109 -1.64 2.79 3.94
N THR A 110 -1.67 2.62 2.62
CA THR A 110 -2.81 2.99 1.78
C THR A 110 -3.26 1.76 1.00
N TYR A 111 -4.56 1.46 1.04
CA TYR A 111 -5.14 0.34 0.36
C TYR A 111 -6.35 0.78 -0.45
N TYR A 112 -6.35 0.47 -1.76
CA TYR A 112 -7.42 0.88 -2.66
C TYR A 112 -7.63 -0.13 -3.78
N ARG A 113 -8.78 -0.04 -4.44
CA ARG A 113 -9.10 -0.78 -5.64
C ARG A 113 -8.98 0.14 -6.85
N ASP A 114 -8.19 -0.27 -7.82
CA ASP A 114 -8.20 0.30 -9.16
C ASP A 114 -9.36 -0.33 -9.93
N THR A 115 -10.37 0.48 -10.26
CA THR A 115 -11.58 0.01 -10.94
C THR A 115 -11.34 -0.24 -12.42
N LYS A 116 -10.37 0.44 -13.04
CA LYS A 116 -10.01 0.29 -14.45
C LYS A 116 -9.29 -1.03 -14.71
N GLU A 117 -8.33 -1.36 -13.85
CA GLU A 117 -7.53 -2.57 -13.98
C GLU A 117 -8.11 -3.75 -13.19
N ASN A 118 -9.16 -3.49 -12.39
CA ASN A 118 -9.77 -4.45 -11.47
C ASN A 118 -8.73 -5.11 -10.56
N SER A 119 -7.82 -4.29 -10.02
CA SER A 119 -6.75 -4.72 -9.12
C SER A 119 -6.87 -4.08 -7.76
N TYR A 120 -6.34 -4.76 -6.76
CA TYR A 120 -6.19 -4.26 -5.39
C TYR A 120 -4.75 -3.82 -5.19
N ASN A 121 -4.55 -2.59 -4.71
CA ASN A 121 -3.23 -2.01 -4.56
C ASN A 121 -2.98 -1.67 -3.09
N TRP A 122 -1.89 -2.14 -2.55
CA TRP A 122 -1.44 -1.80 -1.21
C TRP A 122 -0.09 -1.09 -1.29
N TYR A 123 -0.08 0.13 -0.77
CA TYR A 123 1.12 0.95 -0.64
C TYR A 123 1.58 0.96 0.81
N VAL A 124 2.85 0.66 1.01
CA VAL A 124 3.58 0.90 2.24
C VAL A 124 4.50 2.08 1.99
N ASN A 125 4.24 3.21 2.63
CA ASN A 125 5.13 4.36 2.59
C ASN A 125 5.99 4.35 3.83
N ILE A 126 7.30 4.37 3.64
CA ILE A 126 8.31 4.31 4.69
C ILE A 126 9.01 5.65 4.73
N GLY A 127 9.03 6.28 5.90
CA GLY A 127 9.82 7.48 6.17
C GLY A 127 11.12 7.13 6.88
N THR A 128 12.22 7.66 6.36
CA THR A 128 13.57 7.48 6.92
C THR A 128 14.17 8.84 7.23
N SER A 129 14.93 8.97 8.32
CA SER A 129 15.70 10.18 8.59
C SER A 129 16.89 10.30 7.64
N SER A 130 17.28 11.54 7.34
CA SER A 130 18.45 11.83 6.51
C SER A 130 19.79 11.47 7.17
N ASP A 131 19.78 11.34 8.51
CA ASP A 131 20.95 11.03 9.34
C ASP A 131 21.13 9.52 9.59
N ALA A 132 20.30 8.69 8.99
CA ALA A 132 20.52 7.26 9.02
C ALA A 132 21.87 6.96 8.36
N SER A 133 22.90 6.82 9.17
CA SER A 133 24.18 6.28 8.72
C SER A 133 23.84 4.92 8.12
N ILE A 134 24.03 4.79 6.82
CA ILE A 134 23.94 3.51 6.13
C ILE A 134 25.01 2.63 6.78
N ASP A 135 24.58 1.74 7.67
CA ASP A 135 25.47 0.71 8.19
C ASP A 135 25.58 -0.36 7.12
N THR A 136 26.64 -0.26 6.33
CA THR A 136 26.88 -1.17 5.19
C THR A 136 27.13 -2.62 5.62
N ASP A 137 27.41 -2.82 6.90
CA ASP A 137 27.74 -4.15 7.44
C ASP A 137 26.49 -4.90 7.95
N ASN A 138 25.37 -4.18 8.14
CA ASN A 138 24.12 -4.74 8.61
C ASN A 138 22.99 -4.56 7.59
N THR A 139 22.13 -5.54 7.50
CA THR A 139 20.89 -5.48 6.74
C THR A 139 19.72 -5.90 7.61
N SER A 140 18.60 -5.24 7.44
CA SER A 140 17.37 -5.53 8.19
C SER A 140 16.30 -6.07 7.25
N LEU A 141 15.59 -7.09 7.68
CA LEU A 141 14.35 -7.55 7.06
C LEU A 141 13.18 -7.07 7.91
N THR A 142 12.34 -6.21 7.33
CA THR A 142 11.13 -5.72 7.99
C THR A 142 9.89 -6.27 7.31
N ARG A 143 8.99 -6.84 8.12
CA ARG A 143 7.69 -7.32 7.68
C ARG A 143 6.62 -6.27 7.97
N PHE A 144 5.92 -5.84 6.93
CA PHE A 144 4.66 -5.10 7.02
C PHE A 144 3.49 -6.03 6.77
N ALA A 145 2.38 -5.84 7.48
CA ALA A 145 1.22 -6.68 7.31
C ALA A 145 -0.09 -5.92 7.58
N ILE A 146 -1.07 -6.14 6.72
CA ILE A 146 -2.44 -5.65 6.90
C ILE A 146 -3.45 -6.77 6.72
N LEU A 147 -4.54 -6.69 7.46
CA LEU A 147 -5.70 -7.56 7.30
C LEU A 147 -6.77 -6.78 6.56
N VAL A 148 -7.27 -7.33 5.48
CA VAL A 148 -8.34 -6.76 4.68
C VAL A 148 -9.51 -7.73 4.62
N ARG A 149 -10.67 -7.24 4.17
CA ARG A 149 -11.83 -8.12 3.89
C ARG A 149 -11.41 -9.20 2.89
N LYS A 150 -12.01 -10.39 2.99
CA LYS A 150 -11.77 -11.51 2.08
C LYS A 150 -11.80 -11.05 0.62
N LEU A 151 -10.70 -11.28 -0.05
CA LEU A 151 -10.57 -11.00 -1.48
C LEU A 151 -11.15 -12.15 -2.32
N PRO A 152 -11.66 -11.87 -3.53
CA PRO A 152 -11.97 -12.90 -4.51
C PRO A 152 -10.76 -13.80 -4.79
N ALA A 153 -10.99 -15.06 -5.17
CA ALA A 153 -9.92 -16.01 -5.43
C ALA A 153 -9.04 -15.62 -6.63
N ASP A 154 -9.60 -14.86 -7.57
CA ASP A 154 -8.94 -14.33 -8.77
C ASP A 154 -8.47 -12.88 -8.62
N ALA A 155 -8.48 -12.34 -7.40
CA ALA A 155 -8.07 -10.97 -7.14
C ALA A 155 -6.61 -10.74 -7.54
N LYS A 156 -6.39 -9.72 -8.36
CA LYS A 156 -5.05 -9.23 -8.67
C LYS A 156 -4.63 -8.27 -7.57
N VAL A 157 -3.62 -8.63 -6.80
CA VAL A 157 -3.08 -7.75 -5.75
C VAL A 157 -1.71 -7.25 -6.18
N ARG A 158 -1.47 -5.96 -6.00
CA ARG A 158 -0.18 -5.31 -6.26
C ARG A 158 0.32 -4.66 -4.99
N PHE A 159 1.60 -4.81 -4.75
CA PHE A 159 2.27 -4.25 -3.58
C PHE A 159 3.28 -3.20 -4.02
N TRP A 160 3.27 -2.08 -3.31
CA TRP A 160 4.14 -0.97 -3.60
C TRP A 160 4.83 -0.53 -2.31
N VAL A 161 6.12 -0.23 -2.43
CA VAL A 161 6.89 0.34 -1.33
C VAL A 161 7.41 1.69 -1.78
N GLY A 162 6.99 2.74 -1.11
CA GLY A 162 7.49 4.10 -1.29
C GLY A 162 8.47 4.45 -0.17
N LEU A 163 9.61 5.01 -0.53
CA LEU A 163 10.57 5.57 0.42
C LEU A 163 10.47 7.09 0.38
N THR A 164 10.28 7.70 1.52
CA THR A 164 10.30 9.16 1.69
C THR A 164 11.41 9.50 2.66
N GLN A 165 12.43 10.17 2.17
CA GLN A 165 13.45 10.73 3.02
C GLN A 165 12.82 11.93 3.75
N LEU A 166 12.70 11.83 5.09
CA LEU A 166 12.27 12.93 5.92
C LEU A 166 13.42 13.95 5.92
N GLY A 167 13.34 14.93 5.00
CA GLY A 167 14.34 15.97 4.88
C GLY A 167 14.42 16.78 6.17
N TRP A 168 15.63 17.14 6.55
CA TRP A 168 15.87 18.22 7.52
C TRP A 168 15.25 19.48 6.91
N PHE A 169 14.13 19.94 7.46
CA PHE A 169 13.62 21.28 7.19
C PHE A 169 14.50 22.21 8.00
N PRO A 170 15.36 23.06 7.39
CA PRO A 170 16.06 24.10 8.15
C PRO A 170 14.99 24.92 8.86
N ASP A 171 15.20 25.11 10.17
CA ASP A 171 14.35 25.97 10.99
C ASP A 171 14.26 27.35 10.28
N PRO A 172 13.05 27.85 9.96
CA PRO A 172 12.92 29.15 9.29
C PRO A 172 13.35 30.35 10.13
N ALA A 173 14.06 30.14 11.23
CA ALA A 173 14.51 31.16 12.18
C ALA A 173 16.04 31.15 12.36
N GLU A 174 16.80 31.43 11.29
CA GLU A 174 18.12 32.03 11.34
C GLU A 174 18.24 33.13 10.28
#